data_05163fd7fa1bb78afa2da5cab0c7608c
#
_entry.id   05163fd7fa1bb78afa2da5cab0c7608c
#
_cell.length_a   1.000
_cell.length_b   1.000
_cell.length_c   1.000
_cell.angle_alpha   90.00
_cell.angle_beta   90.00
_cell.angle_gamma   90.00
#
_symmetry.space_group_name_H-M   'P 1'
#
loop_
_entity.id
_entity.type
_entity.pdbx_description
1 polymer ?
#
loop_
_entity_poly.entity_id
_entity_poly.type
_entity_poly.pdbx_seq_one_letter_code
_entity_poly.pdbx_strand_id
1 'polypeptide(L)'
;MNILAINGSPKGERSNTWRLTSAFMQGITAQEESAHGQAPVVETLNVGTLNIKSCLGCFSCWSKTPGTCCLHDDMQLVIEKILWADVIVWSFPLYYFGLPGPLKNLIDRQLPMSLPFMSVETESGGHPSRYDMGGKRTVVVSTCGFYTAKGNYSGVTDLFDRLCGKGGYTTIFCGQGELFRVKELAARTDEYLSWVKKAGEEFATSYVVSTGSTTNGRAADGISRETRSKLDQNLFPRDVFEAMADASWGVNESGEKEDPSLVFTRQMAALYRKQAWPGHDLALDMHYTDIDKTYRVVLGANGSRIEEAPAEGFATDYTTRINTPFDVWQSIAAGKIRGDEALMQHLYSVEGDFDLMMHWDEYFGAANADMGS
;
A
#
# COMPACT_ATOMS: atom_id res chain seq x y z
N MET A 1 -5.15 -5.31 -25.93
CA MET A 1 -4.62 -4.19 -25.12
C MET A 1 -3.25 -4.57 -24.59
N ASN A 2 -2.28 -3.65 -24.65
CA ASN A 2 -0.92 -3.81 -24.15
C ASN A 2 -0.74 -2.97 -22.87
N ILE A 3 -0.30 -3.58 -21.79
CA ILE A 3 -0.09 -2.91 -20.49
C ILE A 3 1.41 -2.96 -20.17
N LEU A 4 1.98 -1.80 -19.87
CA LEU A 4 3.33 -1.67 -19.35
C LEU A 4 3.28 -1.26 -17.88
N ALA A 5 3.77 -2.09 -16.97
CA ALA A 5 3.96 -1.75 -15.58
C ALA A 5 5.43 -1.36 -15.32
N ILE A 6 5.66 -0.10 -14.94
CA ILE A 6 6.98 0.42 -14.58
C ILE A 6 7.10 0.43 -13.07
N ASN A 7 7.83 -0.53 -12.52
CA ASN A 7 8.02 -0.70 -11.08
C ASN A 7 9.27 0.03 -10.61
N GLY A 8 9.09 1.20 -10.00
CA GLY A 8 10.15 2.02 -9.42
C GLY A 8 10.52 1.66 -7.98
N SER A 9 9.91 0.62 -7.39
CA SER A 9 10.27 0.21 -6.04
C SER A 9 11.63 -0.48 -5.99
N PRO A 10 12.54 -0.11 -5.07
CA PRO A 10 13.80 -0.83 -4.90
C PRO A 10 13.61 -2.28 -4.40
N LYS A 11 12.44 -2.61 -3.84
CA LYS A 11 12.08 -3.98 -3.43
C LYS A 11 11.51 -4.82 -4.59
N GLY A 12 11.36 -4.24 -5.78
CA GLY A 12 10.78 -4.90 -6.95
C GLY A 12 9.35 -5.38 -6.66
N GLU A 13 9.00 -6.56 -7.14
CA GLU A 13 7.68 -7.16 -7.00
C GLU A 13 7.34 -7.60 -5.56
N ARG A 14 8.30 -7.58 -4.65
CA ARG A 14 8.09 -7.84 -3.22
C ARG A 14 7.61 -6.61 -2.46
N SER A 15 7.42 -5.48 -3.13
CA SER A 15 6.99 -4.23 -2.49
C SER A 15 5.50 -4.22 -2.18
N ASN A 16 5.12 -3.48 -1.14
CA ASN A 16 3.73 -3.28 -0.79
C ASN A 16 2.96 -2.56 -1.92
N THR A 17 3.60 -1.58 -2.57
CA THR A 17 3.02 -0.91 -3.74
C THR A 17 2.74 -1.87 -4.89
N TRP A 18 3.60 -2.86 -5.11
CA TRP A 18 3.38 -3.87 -6.15
C TRP A 18 2.15 -4.75 -5.87
N ARG A 19 1.81 -5.00 -4.61
CA ARG A 19 0.56 -5.71 -4.28
C ARG A 19 -0.67 -4.96 -4.80
N LEU A 20 -0.70 -3.62 -4.63
CA LEU A 20 -1.78 -2.79 -5.17
C LEU A 20 -1.76 -2.81 -6.70
N THR A 21 -0.58 -2.64 -7.30
CA THR A 21 -0.42 -2.66 -8.76
C THR A 21 -0.88 -3.98 -9.35
N SER A 22 -0.50 -5.11 -8.75
CA SER A 22 -0.93 -6.45 -9.18
C SER A 22 -2.43 -6.62 -9.07
N ALA A 23 -3.06 -6.18 -7.97
CA ALA A 23 -4.51 -6.24 -7.80
C ALA A 23 -5.25 -5.41 -8.88
N PHE A 24 -4.75 -4.19 -9.15
CA PHE A 24 -5.33 -3.34 -10.20
C PHE A 24 -5.21 -3.98 -11.59
N MET A 25 -4.04 -4.50 -11.95
CA MET A 25 -3.83 -5.17 -13.23
C MET A 25 -4.66 -6.45 -13.36
N GLN A 26 -4.82 -7.21 -12.27
CA GLN A 26 -5.74 -8.37 -12.24
C GLN A 26 -7.17 -7.97 -12.55
N GLY A 27 -7.64 -6.82 -12.05
CA GLY A 27 -8.95 -6.28 -12.37
C GLY A 27 -9.08 -5.95 -13.85
N ILE A 28 -8.09 -5.28 -14.44
CA ILE A 28 -8.08 -5.00 -15.90
C ILE A 28 -8.13 -6.31 -16.69
N THR A 29 -7.28 -7.27 -16.34
CA THR A 29 -7.19 -8.56 -17.04
C THR A 29 -8.53 -9.31 -17.00
N ALA A 30 -9.15 -9.42 -15.82
CA ALA A 30 -10.43 -10.10 -15.65
C ALA A 30 -11.55 -9.45 -16.50
N GLN A 31 -11.57 -8.13 -16.55
CA GLN A 31 -12.56 -7.39 -17.34
C GLN A 31 -12.34 -7.56 -18.85
N GLU A 32 -11.09 -7.49 -19.31
CA GLU A 32 -10.78 -7.68 -20.74
C GLU A 32 -11.06 -9.10 -21.22
N GLU A 33 -10.72 -10.10 -20.43
CA GLU A 33 -11.05 -11.50 -20.71
C GLU A 33 -12.57 -11.71 -20.79
N SER A 34 -13.31 -11.11 -19.85
CA SER A 34 -14.79 -11.20 -19.82
C SER A 34 -15.44 -10.49 -21.01
N ALA A 35 -14.94 -9.31 -21.39
CA ALA A 35 -15.55 -8.47 -22.42
C ALA A 35 -15.13 -8.87 -23.84
N HIS A 36 -13.89 -9.32 -24.02
CA HIS A 36 -13.26 -9.54 -25.34
C HIS A 36 -12.77 -10.96 -25.57
N GLY A 37 -12.84 -11.85 -24.57
CA GLY A 37 -12.39 -13.23 -24.67
C GLY A 37 -10.85 -13.37 -24.76
N GLN A 38 -10.10 -12.30 -24.53
CA GLN A 38 -8.64 -12.29 -24.63
C GLN A 38 -8.02 -11.45 -23.52
N ALA A 39 -7.05 -12.04 -22.80
CA ALA A 39 -6.26 -11.32 -21.81
C ALA A 39 -5.38 -10.25 -22.47
N PRO A 40 -5.14 -9.09 -21.80
CA PRO A 40 -4.15 -8.12 -22.24
C PRO A 40 -2.76 -8.70 -22.17
N VAL A 41 -1.86 -8.20 -23.02
CA VAL A 41 -0.43 -8.49 -22.91
C VAL A 41 0.15 -7.56 -21.85
N VAL A 42 0.69 -8.11 -20.75
CA VAL A 42 1.28 -7.36 -19.65
C VAL A 42 2.79 -7.53 -19.66
N GLU A 43 3.52 -6.42 -19.69
CA GLU A 43 4.97 -6.39 -19.49
C GLU A 43 5.33 -5.56 -18.26
N THR A 44 6.37 -6.00 -17.55
CA THR A 44 6.86 -5.32 -16.34
C THR A 44 8.32 -4.91 -16.52
N LEU A 45 8.61 -3.65 -16.23
CA LEU A 45 9.97 -3.12 -16.10
C LEU A 45 10.28 -2.83 -14.63
N ASN A 46 11.19 -3.58 -14.04
CA ASN A 46 11.71 -3.32 -12.70
C ASN A 46 12.87 -2.33 -12.80
N VAL A 47 12.64 -1.06 -12.51
CA VAL A 47 13.63 0.03 -12.68
C VAL A 47 14.93 -0.24 -11.92
N GLY A 48 14.84 -0.90 -10.76
CA GLY A 48 16.01 -1.27 -9.94
C GLY A 48 16.96 -2.28 -10.61
N THR A 49 16.52 -2.98 -11.66
CA THR A 49 17.37 -3.93 -12.43
C THR A 49 17.88 -3.35 -13.74
N LEU A 50 17.40 -2.16 -14.13
CA LEU A 50 17.81 -1.49 -15.35
C LEU A 50 19.03 -0.60 -15.12
N ASN A 51 19.93 -0.57 -16.09
CA ASN A 51 21.03 0.37 -16.13
C ASN A 51 20.59 1.65 -16.82
N ILE A 52 20.09 2.62 -16.07
CA ILE A 52 19.67 3.93 -16.57
C ILE A 52 20.51 5.01 -15.90
N LYS A 53 21.43 5.62 -16.65
CA LYS A 53 22.26 6.73 -16.19
C LYS A 53 21.44 8.01 -16.10
N SER A 54 21.85 8.93 -15.26
CA SER A 54 21.22 10.24 -15.14
C SER A 54 21.34 11.04 -16.45
N CYS A 55 20.35 11.87 -16.76
CA CYS A 55 20.38 12.75 -17.91
C CYS A 55 21.53 13.78 -17.76
N LEU A 56 22.34 13.95 -18.81
CA LEU A 56 23.45 14.91 -18.82
C LEU A 56 23.03 16.34 -19.22
N GLY A 57 21.76 16.56 -19.62
CA GLY A 57 21.30 17.84 -20.12
C GLY A 57 22.01 18.30 -21.42
N CYS A 58 22.59 17.38 -22.18
CA CYS A 58 23.43 17.67 -23.36
C CYS A 58 22.62 18.00 -24.62
N PHE A 59 21.31 17.76 -24.64
CA PHE A 59 20.37 17.96 -25.75
C PHE A 59 20.78 17.29 -27.07
N SER A 60 21.68 16.30 -27.05
CA SER A 60 22.05 15.53 -28.24
C SER A 60 20.85 14.84 -28.89
N CYS A 61 19.90 14.37 -28.06
CA CYS A 61 18.66 13.75 -28.52
C CYS A 61 17.68 14.70 -29.25
N TRP A 62 17.97 15.99 -29.27
CA TRP A 62 17.26 17.01 -30.07
C TRP A 62 18.05 17.47 -31.30
N SER A 63 19.38 17.46 -31.22
CA SER A 63 20.25 18.08 -32.22
C SER A 63 21.09 17.09 -33.04
N LYS A 64 21.85 16.20 -32.39
CA LYS A 64 22.80 15.29 -33.04
C LYS A 64 22.17 13.94 -33.41
N THR A 65 21.35 13.41 -32.52
CA THR A 65 20.65 12.11 -32.66
C THR A 65 19.16 12.27 -32.35
N PRO A 66 18.39 13.00 -33.19
CA PRO A 66 17.00 13.31 -32.91
C PRO A 66 16.16 12.06 -32.58
N GLY A 67 15.52 12.05 -31.39
CA GLY A 67 14.71 10.93 -30.91
C GLY A 67 15.50 9.82 -30.23
N THR A 68 16.85 9.89 -30.17
CA THR A 68 17.68 8.88 -29.53
C THR A 68 18.67 9.49 -28.56
N CYS A 69 18.78 8.94 -27.35
CA CYS A 69 19.78 9.44 -26.40
C CYS A 69 21.19 9.01 -26.80
N CYS A 70 22.18 9.88 -26.55
CA CYS A 70 23.60 9.57 -26.80
C CYS A 70 24.21 8.61 -25.76
N LEU A 71 23.51 8.37 -24.64
CA LEU A 71 23.96 7.38 -23.64
C LEU A 71 23.50 5.99 -24.07
N HIS A 72 24.45 5.06 -24.09
CA HIS A 72 24.19 3.65 -24.40
C HIS A 72 23.87 2.92 -23.08
N ASP A 73 22.58 2.75 -22.81
CA ASP A 73 22.03 2.07 -21.65
C ASP A 73 20.59 1.59 -21.95
N ASP A 74 19.88 1.08 -20.95
CA ASP A 74 18.55 0.46 -21.15
C ASP A 74 17.42 1.46 -21.47
N MET A 75 17.71 2.76 -21.56
CA MET A 75 16.65 3.77 -21.78
C MET A 75 15.98 3.63 -23.13
N GLN A 76 16.69 3.18 -24.17
CA GLN A 76 16.09 2.96 -25.48
C GLN A 76 15.00 1.88 -25.43
N LEU A 77 15.28 0.77 -24.73
CA LEU A 77 14.29 -0.29 -24.48
C LEU A 77 13.05 0.26 -23.73
N VAL A 78 13.28 1.11 -22.72
CA VAL A 78 12.17 1.73 -21.96
C VAL A 78 11.28 2.58 -22.86
N ILE A 79 11.87 3.40 -23.74
CA ILE A 79 11.11 4.23 -24.68
C ILE A 79 10.30 3.35 -25.64
N GLU A 80 10.87 2.29 -26.18
CA GLU A 80 10.18 1.35 -27.06
C GLU A 80 8.98 0.71 -26.37
N LYS A 81 9.12 0.30 -25.10
CA LYS A 81 8.03 -0.26 -24.30
C LYS A 81 6.95 0.78 -23.97
N ILE A 82 7.31 2.03 -23.66
CA ILE A 82 6.35 3.12 -23.48
C ILE A 82 5.53 3.35 -24.76
N LEU A 83 6.19 3.34 -25.91
CA LEU A 83 5.51 3.51 -27.21
C LEU A 83 4.62 2.32 -27.57
N TRP A 84 5.01 1.10 -27.21
CA TRP A 84 4.24 -0.11 -27.44
C TRP A 84 2.96 -0.21 -26.59
N ALA A 85 2.96 0.34 -25.37
CA ALA A 85 1.88 0.19 -24.43
C ALA A 85 0.66 1.06 -24.77
N ASP A 86 -0.54 0.52 -24.57
CA ASP A 86 -1.81 1.28 -24.56
C ASP A 86 -2.08 1.86 -23.16
N VAL A 87 -1.66 1.13 -22.11
CA VAL A 87 -1.78 1.53 -20.71
C VAL A 87 -0.41 1.49 -20.05
N ILE A 88 -0.02 2.59 -19.38
CA ILE A 88 1.24 2.69 -18.63
C ILE A 88 0.91 2.83 -17.16
N VAL A 89 1.34 1.85 -16.35
CA VAL A 89 1.15 1.84 -14.90
C VAL A 89 2.46 2.17 -14.20
N TRP A 90 2.55 3.34 -13.60
CA TRP A 90 3.67 3.78 -12.78
C TRP A 90 3.47 3.31 -11.34
N SER A 91 4.28 2.38 -10.87
CA SER A 91 4.19 1.75 -9.55
C SER A 91 5.41 2.08 -8.70
N PHE A 92 5.25 2.82 -7.60
CA PHE A 92 6.39 3.21 -6.76
C PHE A 92 5.96 3.59 -5.34
N PRO A 93 6.79 3.36 -4.31
CA PRO A 93 6.59 3.93 -2.99
C PRO A 93 6.89 5.44 -3.01
N LEU A 94 6.15 6.20 -2.22
CA LEU A 94 6.44 7.63 -2.02
C LEU A 94 7.74 7.75 -1.21
N TYR A 95 8.78 8.30 -1.79
CA TYR A 95 10.05 8.57 -1.12
C TYR A 95 10.28 10.08 -1.04
N TYR A 96 10.37 10.58 0.20
CA TYR A 96 10.60 11.99 0.48
C TYR A 96 9.67 12.93 -0.31
N PHE A 97 8.36 12.60 -0.30
CA PHE A 97 7.28 13.30 -1.00
C PHE A 97 7.37 13.30 -2.54
N GLY A 98 8.17 12.41 -3.12
CA GLY A 98 8.38 12.29 -4.56
C GLY A 98 8.61 10.84 -5.01
N LEU A 99 9.22 10.72 -6.20
CA LEU A 99 9.56 9.43 -6.78
C LEU A 99 10.91 8.93 -6.26
N PRO A 100 11.12 7.61 -6.20
CA PRO A 100 12.46 7.05 -6.01
C PRO A 100 13.45 7.55 -7.07
N GLY A 101 14.69 7.81 -6.67
CA GLY A 101 15.72 8.39 -7.55
C GLY A 101 15.89 7.69 -8.91
N PRO A 102 16.03 6.35 -8.95
CA PRO A 102 16.13 5.63 -10.23
C PRO A 102 14.92 5.84 -11.15
N LEU A 103 13.70 5.92 -10.60
CA LEU A 103 12.50 6.20 -11.38
C LEU A 103 12.49 7.62 -11.91
N LYS A 104 12.98 8.59 -11.11
CA LYS A 104 13.14 9.99 -11.57
C LYS A 104 14.17 10.08 -12.71
N ASN A 105 15.29 9.33 -12.64
CA ASN A 105 16.24 9.25 -13.73
C ASN A 105 15.58 8.75 -15.03
N LEU A 106 14.75 7.71 -14.96
CA LEU A 106 14.00 7.20 -16.11
C LEU A 106 13.10 8.30 -16.71
N ILE A 107 12.37 9.04 -15.88
CA ILE A 107 11.50 10.14 -16.36
C ILE A 107 12.32 11.24 -17.04
N ASP A 108 13.43 11.68 -16.42
CA ASP A 108 14.32 12.71 -17.03
C ASP A 108 14.91 12.27 -18.36
N ARG A 109 15.07 10.99 -18.55
CA ARG A 109 15.61 10.39 -19.77
C ARG A 109 14.57 10.17 -20.88
N GLN A 110 13.31 10.57 -20.69
CA GLN A 110 12.27 10.59 -21.72
C GLN A 110 12.38 11.79 -22.68
N LEU A 111 13.33 12.70 -22.48
CA LEU A 111 13.53 13.87 -23.34
C LEU A 111 13.62 13.55 -24.85
N PRO A 112 14.16 12.41 -25.33
CA PRO A 112 14.11 12.02 -26.74
C PRO A 112 12.69 11.91 -27.32
N MET A 113 11.69 11.70 -26.46
CA MET A 113 10.28 11.57 -26.87
C MET A 113 9.64 12.93 -27.16
N SER A 114 10.31 14.06 -26.87
CA SER A 114 9.85 15.41 -27.13
C SER A 114 10.60 16.05 -28.30
N LEU A 115 9.95 17.02 -28.93
CA LEU A 115 10.56 17.85 -29.96
C LEU A 115 11.22 19.09 -29.31
N PRO A 116 12.28 19.67 -29.91
CA PRO A 116 12.98 20.84 -29.36
C PRO A 116 12.18 22.16 -29.46
N PHE A 117 11.08 22.16 -30.19
CA PHE A 117 10.29 23.36 -30.48
C PHE A 117 9.41 23.71 -29.28
N MET A 118 9.23 24.99 -29.04
CA MET A 118 8.33 25.49 -28.01
C MET A 118 6.87 25.37 -28.48
N SER A 119 6.01 24.89 -27.57
CA SER A 119 4.57 24.87 -27.76
C SER A 119 3.93 26.05 -27.01
N VAL A 120 2.88 26.61 -27.58
CA VAL A 120 2.06 27.67 -26.97
C VAL A 120 0.79 27.12 -26.31
N GLU A 121 0.65 25.82 -26.20
CA GLU A 121 -0.54 25.14 -25.66
C GLU A 121 -0.74 25.39 -24.16
N THR A 122 0.32 25.78 -23.46
CA THR A 122 0.26 26.16 -22.05
C THR A 122 0.90 27.53 -21.83
N GLU A 123 0.41 28.29 -20.84
CA GLU A 123 0.95 29.61 -20.50
C GLU A 123 2.45 29.55 -20.15
N SER A 124 2.89 28.49 -19.48
CA SER A 124 4.30 28.27 -19.11
C SER A 124 5.18 27.74 -20.25
N GLY A 125 4.58 27.46 -21.42
CA GLY A 125 5.25 26.82 -22.53
C GLY A 125 5.44 25.29 -22.29
N GLY A 126 5.87 24.61 -23.34
CA GLY A 126 6.13 23.16 -23.32
C GLY A 126 6.82 22.71 -24.61
N HIS A 127 7.07 21.43 -24.72
CA HIS A 127 7.63 20.79 -25.92
C HIS A 127 6.62 19.78 -26.48
N PRO A 128 6.25 19.86 -27.76
CA PRO A 128 5.37 18.87 -28.36
C PRO A 128 5.96 17.47 -28.29
N SER A 129 5.11 16.46 -28.20
CA SER A 129 5.55 15.08 -28.32
C SER A 129 6.09 14.80 -29.72
N ARG A 130 7.15 14.00 -29.82
CA ARG A 130 7.69 13.49 -31.08
C ARG A 130 6.82 12.37 -31.65
N TYR A 131 6.12 11.64 -30.77
CA TYR A 131 5.32 10.47 -31.09
C TYR A 131 3.83 10.75 -30.83
N ASP A 132 2.98 10.03 -31.53
CA ASP A 132 1.55 10.05 -31.18
C ASP A 132 1.36 9.30 -29.84
N MET A 133 1.02 10.06 -28.82
CA MET A 133 0.71 9.57 -27.49
C MET A 133 -0.81 9.55 -27.24
N GLY A 134 -1.60 9.88 -28.25
CA GLY A 134 -3.07 9.86 -28.17
C GLY A 134 -3.59 8.45 -27.91
N GLY A 135 -4.64 8.35 -27.10
CA GLY A 135 -5.23 7.06 -26.72
C GLY A 135 -4.47 6.29 -25.63
N LYS A 136 -3.24 6.65 -25.29
CA LYS A 136 -2.53 6.02 -24.17
C LYS A 136 -3.09 6.50 -22.83
N ARG A 137 -3.30 5.56 -21.90
CA ARG A 137 -3.78 5.87 -20.56
C ARG A 137 -2.68 5.66 -19.54
N THR A 138 -2.59 6.58 -18.60
CA THR A 138 -1.60 6.55 -17.52
C THR A 138 -2.27 6.29 -16.19
N VAL A 139 -1.71 5.38 -15.40
CA VAL A 139 -2.12 5.06 -14.04
C VAL A 139 -0.92 5.24 -13.11
N VAL A 140 -1.13 5.89 -11.98
CA VAL A 140 -0.10 6.08 -10.94
C VAL A 140 -0.55 5.36 -9.68
N VAL A 141 0.16 4.31 -9.32
CA VAL A 141 -0.07 3.51 -8.11
C VAL A 141 1.06 3.76 -7.13
N SER A 142 0.74 4.24 -5.94
CA SER A 142 1.77 4.53 -4.93
C SER A 142 1.27 4.28 -3.51
N THR A 143 2.17 3.82 -2.65
CA THR A 143 1.95 3.70 -1.21
C THR A 143 2.90 4.61 -0.45
N CYS A 144 2.48 5.12 0.70
CA CYS A 144 3.34 5.84 1.62
C CYS A 144 3.25 5.29 3.05
N GLY A 145 4.27 5.56 3.85
CA GLY A 145 4.32 5.20 5.27
C GLY A 145 3.59 6.18 6.19
N PHE A 146 2.89 7.19 5.65
CA PHE A 146 2.12 8.14 6.44
C PHE A 146 0.72 7.60 6.76
N TYR A 147 0.09 8.14 7.80
CA TYR A 147 -1.27 7.78 8.19
C TYR A 147 -2.27 7.88 7.03
N THR A 148 -2.18 8.91 6.21
CA THR A 148 -3.06 9.12 5.05
C THR A 148 -2.27 9.45 3.80
N ALA A 149 -2.80 9.09 2.63
CA ALA A 149 -2.30 9.57 1.35
C ALA A 149 -2.60 11.05 1.11
N LYS A 150 -3.72 11.54 1.67
CA LYS A 150 -4.19 12.93 1.47
C LYS A 150 -3.14 13.94 1.93
N GLY A 151 -2.79 14.87 1.03
CA GLY A 151 -1.83 15.95 1.30
C GLY A 151 -0.35 15.56 1.12
N ASN A 152 -0.03 14.27 0.95
CA ASN A 152 1.36 13.81 0.84
C ASN A 152 1.85 13.65 -0.61
N TYR A 153 0.96 13.73 -1.59
CA TYR A 153 1.28 13.43 -3.00
C TYR A 153 1.32 14.65 -3.92
N SER A 154 1.29 15.90 -3.40
CA SER A 154 1.28 17.11 -4.23
C SER A 154 2.45 17.16 -5.21
N GLY A 155 3.68 16.86 -4.77
CA GLY A 155 4.85 16.82 -5.66
C GLY A 155 4.76 15.77 -6.77
N VAL A 156 4.08 14.63 -6.51
CA VAL A 156 3.83 13.60 -7.51
C VAL A 156 2.73 14.04 -8.48
N THR A 157 1.61 14.56 -7.97
CA THR A 157 0.51 15.01 -8.83
C THR A 157 0.92 16.19 -9.70
N ASP A 158 1.67 17.16 -9.19
CA ASP A 158 2.21 18.26 -9.98
C ASP A 158 3.09 17.79 -11.14
N LEU A 159 3.93 16.76 -10.91
CA LEU A 159 4.73 16.15 -11.96
C LEU A 159 3.88 15.51 -13.04
N PHE A 160 2.91 14.66 -12.64
CA PHE A 160 2.07 13.95 -13.60
C PHE A 160 1.06 14.87 -14.28
N ASP A 161 0.60 15.92 -13.64
CA ASP A 161 -0.21 16.99 -14.26
C ASP A 161 0.53 17.66 -15.43
N ARG A 162 1.85 17.80 -15.32
CA ARG A 162 2.69 18.33 -16.42
C ARG A 162 2.97 17.31 -17.51
N LEU A 163 3.12 16.03 -17.14
CA LEU A 163 3.41 14.97 -18.11
C LEU A 163 2.17 14.54 -18.92
N CYS A 164 1.02 14.44 -18.25
CA CYS A 164 -0.20 13.85 -18.81
C CYS A 164 -1.33 14.87 -18.99
N GLY A 165 -1.14 16.10 -18.54
CA GLY A 165 -2.22 17.09 -18.38
C GLY A 165 -3.03 16.85 -17.12
N LYS A 166 -3.56 17.94 -16.55
CA LYS A 166 -4.33 17.88 -15.30
C LYS A 166 -5.55 16.98 -15.44
N GLY A 167 -5.63 15.95 -14.59
CA GLY A 167 -6.68 14.92 -14.64
C GLY A 167 -6.58 13.97 -15.85
N GLY A 168 -5.44 13.95 -16.56
CA GLY A 168 -5.19 13.05 -17.70
C GLY A 168 -4.63 11.69 -17.29
N TYR A 169 -4.68 11.32 -16.01
CA TYR A 169 -4.20 10.06 -15.47
C TYR A 169 -5.04 9.61 -14.28
N THR A 170 -4.99 8.32 -13.99
CA THR A 170 -5.68 7.69 -12.86
C THR A 170 -4.73 7.52 -11.69
N THR A 171 -5.18 7.76 -10.47
CA THR A 171 -4.36 7.59 -9.26
C THR A 171 -4.93 6.51 -8.34
N ILE A 172 -4.05 5.68 -7.77
CA ILE A 172 -4.34 4.77 -6.66
C ILE A 172 -3.27 5.05 -5.59
N PHE A 173 -3.61 5.93 -4.65
CA PHE A 173 -2.71 6.31 -3.57
C PHE A 173 -3.18 5.74 -2.24
N CYS A 174 -2.31 5.06 -1.52
CA CYS A 174 -2.64 4.43 -0.25
C CYS A 174 -1.65 4.87 0.84
N GLY A 175 -2.18 5.40 1.94
CA GLY A 175 -1.43 5.58 3.17
C GLY A 175 -1.20 4.26 3.90
N GLN A 176 -0.47 4.28 5.01
CA GLN A 176 -0.24 3.12 5.87
C GLN A 176 0.36 1.91 5.13
N GLY A 177 1.13 2.17 4.08
CA GLY A 177 1.61 1.15 3.15
C GLY A 177 2.44 0.03 3.77
N GLU A 178 3.09 0.28 4.92
CA GLU A 178 3.88 -0.74 5.62
C GLU A 178 3.00 -1.83 6.26
N LEU A 179 1.72 -1.56 6.54
CA LEU A 179 0.81 -2.52 7.15
C LEU A 179 0.46 -3.69 6.22
N PHE A 180 0.65 -3.56 4.92
CA PHE A 180 0.43 -4.67 3.97
C PHE A 180 1.36 -5.88 4.20
N ARG A 181 2.44 -5.73 4.95
CA ARG A 181 3.33 -6.85 5.29
C ARG A 181 2.97 -7.54 6.61
N VAL A 182 2.08 -6.94 7.40
CA VAL A 182 1.64 -7.45 8.70
C VAL A 182 0.55 -8.49 8.48
N LYS A 183 0.85 -9.76 8.74
CA LYS A 183 -0.05 -10.88 8.42
C LYS A 183 -1.34 -10.85 9.23
N GLU A 184 -1.26 -10.41 10.45
CA GLU A 184 -2.38 -10.26 11.40
C GLU A 184 -3.43 -9.26 10.89
N LEU A 185 -3.03 -8.38 9.97
CA LEU A 185 -3.89 -7.36 9.36
C LEU A 185 -4.39 -7.77 7.97
N ALA A 186 -4.14 -9.02 7.54
CA ALA A 186 -4.43 -9.49 6.19
C ALA A 186 -5.90 -9.29 5.80
N ALA A 187 -6.84 -9.55 6.71
CA ALA A 187 -8.27 -9.40 6.43
C ALA A 187 -8.61 -8.00 5.90
N ARG A 188 -8.11 -6.95 6.56
CA ARG A 188 -8.35 -5.56 6.16
C ARG A 188 -7.56 -5.14 4.92
N THR A 189 -6.30 -5.57 4.81
CA THR A 189 -5.48 -5.24 3.64
C THR A 189 -5.98 -5.97 2.39
N ASP A 190 -6.47 -7.19 2.50
CA ASP A 190 -7.04 -7.96 1.39
C ASP A 190 -8.41 -7.40 0.95
N GLU A 191 -9.22 -6.93 1.89
CA GLU A 191 -10.44 -6.16 1.57
C GLU A 191 -10.09 -4.92 0.73
N TYR A 192 -9.08 -4.13 1.15
CA TYR A 192 -8.63 -2.97 0.40
C TYR A 192 -8.12 -3.37 -1.01
N LEU A 193 -7.35 -4.45 -1.13
CA LEU A 193 -6.89 -4.97 -2.41
C LEU A 193 -8.05 -5.41 -3.31
N SER A 194 -9.16 -5.91 -2.75
CA SER A 194 -10.37 -6.23 -3.53
C SER A 194 -10.98 -4.97 -4.17
N TRP A 195 -10.98 -3.85 -3.47
CA TRP A 195 -11.41 -2.56 -4.02
C TRP A 195 -10.43 -2.01 -5.07
N VAL A 196 -9.13 -2.24 -4.90
CA VAL A 196 -8.13 -1.90 -5.93
C VAL A 196 -8.34 -2.74 -7.20
N LYS A 197 -8.66 -4.03 -7.06
CA LYS A 197 -9.02 -4.89 -8.18
C LYS A 197 -10.28 -4.39 -8.87
N LYS A 198 -11.34 -4.07 -8.12
CA LYS A 198 -12.57 -3.50 -8.67
C LYS A 198 -12.30 -2.20 -9.44
N ALA A 199 -11.41 -1.34 -8.94
CA ALA A 199 -10.99 -0.14 -9.67
C ALA A 199 -10.34 -0.48 -11.02
N GLY A 200 -9.57 -1.56 -11.11
CA GLY A 200 -9.01 -2.06 -12.37
C GLY A 200 -10.07 -2.53 -13.36
N GLU A 201 -11.10 -3.22 -12.88
CA GLU A 201 -12.26 -3.66 -13.70
C GLU A 201 -13.03 -2.45 -14.26
N GLU A 202 -13.34 -1.47 -13.42
CA GLU A 202 -14.03 -0.23 -13.81
C GLU A 202 -13.20 0.60 -14.78
N PHE A 203 -11.88 0.71 -14.55
CA PHE A 203 -10.93 1.38 -15.44
C PHE A 203 -10.93 0.74 -16.84
N ALA A 204 -10.89 -0.58 -16.95
CA ALA A 204 -10.94 -1.28 -18.24
C ALA A 204 -12.25 -1.05 -18.96
N THR A 205 -13.38 -1.09 -18.26
CA THR A 205 -14.71 -0.82 -18.84
C THR A 205 -14.78 0.57 -19.45
N SER A 206 -14.21 1.59 -18.80
CA SER A 206 -14.22 2.96 -19.30
C SER A 206 -13.32 3.16 -20.52
N TYR A 207 -12.33 2.32 -20.73
CA TYR A 207 -11.45 2.34 -21.92
C TYR A 207 -12.25 2.05 -23.19
N VAL A 208 -13.14 1.07 -23.15
CA VAL A 208 -14.00 0.69 -24.29
C VAL A 208 -14.93 1.84 -24.67
N VAL A 209 -15.48 2.55 -23.70
CA VAL A 209 -16.38 3.68 -23.94
C VAL A 209 -15.65 4.89 -24.54
N SER A 210 -14.40 5.15 -24.14
CA SER A 210 -13.63 6.32 -24.59
C SER A 210 -13.06 6.18 -26.00
N THR A 211 -12.75 4.96 -26.46
CA THR A 211 -12.30 4.71 -27.84
C THR A 211 -13.40 4.87 -28.88
N GLY A 212 -14.67 4.90 -28.45
CA GLY A 212 -15.85 5.11 -29.29
C GLY A 212 -16.40 6.54 -29.34
N SER A 213 -15.87 7.48 -28.54
CA SER A 213 -16.40 8.85 -28.44
C SER A 213 -15.30 9.90 -28.48
N THR A 214 -15.35 10.77 -29.49
CA THR A 214 -14.46 11.93 -29.67
C THR A 214 -14.95 13.12 -28.82
N THR A 215 -14.91 13.01 -27.50
CA THR A 215 -15.10 14.18 -26.63
C THR A 215 -13.76 14.59 -26.02
N ASN A 216 -13.13 15.59 -26.60
CA ASN A 216 -12.06 16.44 -26.06
C ASN A 216 -11.08 15.79 -25.05
N GLY A 217 -10.42 14.69 -25.41
CA GLY A 217 -9.11 14.30 -24.90
C GLY A 217 -8.96 13.93 -23.40
N ARG A 218 -10.03 13.90 -22.62
CA ARG A 218 -9.99 13.52 -21.20
C ARG A 218 -11.02 12.43 -20.94
N ALA A 219 -10.59 11.18 -21.02
CA ALA A 219 -11.36 10.11 -20.41
C ALA A 219 -11.41 10.36 -18.90
N ALA A 220 -12.60 10.41 -18.32
CA ALA A 220 -12.76 10.23 -16.87
C ALA A 220 -12.00 8.96 -16.48
N ASP A 221 -11.43 8.90 -15.27
CA ASP A 221 -10.64 7.74 -14.83
C ASP A 221 -11.44 6.42 -14.78
N GLY A 222 -12.75 6.51 -14.99
CA GLY A 222 -13.69 5.40 -15.08
C GLY A 222 -14.04 4.76 -13.75
N ILE A 223 -13.37 5.17 -12.66
CA ILE A 223 -13.59 4.62 -11.33
C ILE A 223 -14.84 5.25 -10.71
N SER A 224 -15.78 4.42 -10.25
CA SER A 224 -17.02 4.86 -9.62
C SER A 224 -16.74 5.64 -8.32
N ARG A 225 -17.71 6.49 -7.94
CA ARG A 225 -17.62 7.24 -6.67
C ARG A 225 -17.54 6.31 -5.46
N GLU A 226 -18.25 5.18 -5.50
CA GLU A 226 -18.22 4.16 -4.45
C GLU A 226 -16.80 3.59 -4.29
N THR A 227 -16.22 3.06 -5.38
CA THR A 227 -14.87 2.51 -5.38
C THR A 227 -13.84 3.55 -4.97
N ARG A 228 -13.95 4.78 -5.49
CA ARG A 228 -13.07 5.90 -5.09
C ARG A 228 -13.17 6.18 -3.59
N SER A 229 -14.38 6.27 -3.03
CA SER A 229 -14.59 6.47 -1.60
C SER A 229 -13.93 5.39 -0.74
N LYS A 230 -13.95 4.12 -1.18
CA LYS A 230 -13.28 3.01 -0.49
C LYS A 230 -11.75 3.10 -0.59
N LEU A 231 -11.22 3.50 -1.75
CA LEU A 231 -9.77 3.67 -1.93
C LEU A 231 -9.20 4.88 -1.17
N ASP A 232 -10.01 5.90 -0.92
CA ASP A 232 -9.61 7.09 -0.18
C ASP A 232 -9.67 6.91 1.34
N GLN A 233 -10.24 5.78 1.84
CA GLN A 233 -10.27 5.46 3.25
C GLN A 233 -8.91 5.00 3.76
N ASN A 234 -8.59 5.40 4.99
CA ASN A 234 -7.44 4.83 5.68
C ASN A 234 -7.68 3.35 6.02
N LEU A 235 -6.62 2.56 6.07
CA LEU A 235 -6.73 1.12 6.41
C LEU A 235 -7.16 0.94 7.87
N PHE A 236 -6.58 1.73 8.78
CA PHE A 236 -6.87 1.68 10.21
C PHE A 236 -7.03 3.09 10.79
N PRO A 237 -7.72 3.24 11.92
CA PRO A 237 -7.75 4.48 12.69
C PRO A 237 -6.35 4.97 13.04
N ARG A 238 -6.21 6.27 13.32
CA ARG A 238 -4.92 6.91 13.50
C ARG A 238 -4.16 6.36 14.70
N ASP A 239 -4.84 6.18 15.82
CA ASP A 239 -4.28 5.63 17.06
C ASP A 239 -3.74 4.21 16.88
N VAL A 240 -4.48 3.35 16.16
CA VAL A 240 -4.03 1.99 15.80
C VAL A 240 -2.81 2.03 14.89
N PHE A 241 -2.86 2.87 13.85
CA PHE A 241 -1.74 2.97 12.90
C PHE A 241 -0.46 3.46 13.58
N GLU A 242 -0.53 4.53 14.40
CA GLU A 242 0.63 5.08 15.08
C GLU A 242 1.23 4.05 16.05
N ALA A 243 0.41 3.38 16.86
CA ALA A 243 0.90 2.35 17.78
C ALA A 243 1.55 1.16 17.05
N MET A 244 0.98 0.72 15.91
CA MET A 244 1.57 -0.34 15.09
C MET A 244 2.85 0.10 14.41
N ALA A 245 2.90 1.33 13.91
CA ALA A 245 4.09 1.89 13.24
C ALA A 245 5.25 2.02 14.23
N ASP A 246 5.01 2.61 15.39
CA ASP A 246 6.02 2.81 16.43
C ASP A 246 6.57 1.45 16.94
N ALA A 247 5.66 0.53 17.27
CA ALA A 247 6.06 -0.81 17.70
C ALA A 247 6.87 -1.57 16.61
N SER A 248 6.62 -1.31 15.33
CA SER A 248 7.30 -2.01 14.22
C SER A 248 8.82 -1.76 14.14
N TRP A 249 9.31 -0.68 14.75
CA TRP A 249 10.74 -0.37 14.75
C TRP A 249 11.51 -1.26 15.73
N GLY A 250 10.88 -1.75 16.81
CA GLY A 250 11.49 -2.60 17.83
C GLY A 250 12.63 -1.90 18.58
N VAL A 251 12.55 -0.59 18.70
CA VAL A 251 13.50 0.25 19.43
C VAL A 251 12.75 1.27 20.29
N ASN A 252 13.34 1.64 21.43
CA ASN A 252 12.83 2.71 22.28
C ASN A 252 13.28 4.10 21.75
N GLU A 253 12.87 5.18 22.43
CA GLU A 253 13.25 6.55 22.07
C GLU A 253 14.77 6.81 22.05
N SER A 254 15.53 6.02 22.81
CA SER A 254 17.01 6.09 22.84
C SER A 254 17.67 5.32 21.68
N GLY A 255 16.89 4.62 20.83
CA GLY A 255 17.37 3.79 19.73
C GLY A 255 17.88 2.41 20.17
N GLU A 256 17.66 2.02 21.43
CA GLU A 256 18.01 0.69 21.94
C GLU A 256 16.94 -0.33 21.53
N LYS A 257 17.37 -1.55 21.21
CA LYS A 257 16.46 -2.65 20.86
C LYS A 257 15.54 -2.98 22.04
N GLU A 258 14.25 -2.96 21.78
CA GLU A 258 13.26 -3.46 22.72
C GLU A 258 13.14 -4.98 22.65
N ASP A 259 12.57 -5.55 23.70
CA ASP A 259 12.26 -6.96 23.74
C ASP A 259 11.23 -7.34 22.68
N PRO A 260 11.49 -8.34 21.83
CA PRO A 260 10.54 -8.74 20.78
C PRO A 260 9.16 -9.11 21.30
N SER A 261 9.07 -9.70 22.51
CA SER A 261 7.78 -10.06 23.11
C SER A 261 7.00 -8.85 23.60
N LEU A 262 7.68 -7.79 24.08
CA LEU A 262 7.05 -6.51 24.41
C LEU A 262 6.53 -5.82 23.15
N VAL A 263 7.35 -5.76 22.11
CA VAL A 263 6.97 -5.17 20.81
C VAL A 263 5.73 -5.87 20.25
N PHE A 264 5.72 -7.19 20.25
CA PHE A 264 4.59 -7.99 19.78
C PHE A 264 3.32 -7.74 20.65
N THR A 265 3.48 -7.70 21.97
CA THR A 265 2.35 -7.42 22.88
C THR A 265 1.77 -6.02 22.66
N ARG A 266 2.61 -5.00 22.38
CA ARG A 266 2.16 -3.66 22.01
C ARG A 266 1.38 -3.65 20.69
N GLN A 267 1.84 -4.41 19.70
CA GLN A 267 1.13 -4.55 18.42
C GLN A 267 -0.24 -5.19 18.62
N MET A 268 -0.33 -6.25 19.42
CA MET A 268 -1.59 -6.89 19.77
C MET A 268 -2.51 -5.91 20.52
N ALA A 269 -1.99 -5.21 21.53
CA ALA A 269 -2.75 -4.24 22.30
C ALA A 269 -3.31 -3.10 21.44
N ALA A 270 -2.57 -2.67 20.40
CA ALA A 270 -3.00 -1.64 19.47
C ALA A 270 -4.24 -2.04 18.63
N LEU A 271 -4.52 -3.33 18.51
CA LEU A 271 -5.71 -3.84 17.81
C LEU A 271 -6.97 -3.82 18.66
N TYR A 272 -6.88 -3.40 19.92
CA TYR A 272 -8.04 -3.30 20.81
C TYR A 272 -9.06 -2.28 20.31
N ARG A 273 -10.31 -2.68 20.30
CA ARG A 273 -11.46 -1.87 19.90
C ARG A 273 -12.09 -1.22 21.12
N LYS A 274 -11.83 0.07 21.33
CA LYS A 274 -12.43 0.83 22.44
C LYS A 274 -13.97 0.91 22.38
N GLN A 275 -14.57 0.68 21.21
CA GLN A 275 -16.04 0.62 21.05
C GLN A 275 -16.65 -0.62 21.72
N ALA A 276 -15.86 -1.66 21.95
CA ALA A 276 -16.28 -2.87 22.67
C ALA A 276 -16.08 -2.76 24.19
N TRP A 277 -15.64 -1.60 24.70
CA TRP A 277 -15.44 -1.40 26.14
C TRP A 277 -16.72 -1.63 26.94
N PRO A 278 -16.72 -2.57 27.93
CA PRO A 278 -17.95 -3.02 28.62
C PRO A 278 -18.40 -2.10 29.75
N GLY A 279 -17.80 -0.91 29.95
CA GLY A 279 -18.11 0.02 31.04
C GLY A 279 -17.14 -0.05 32.22
N HIS A 280 -16.17 -0.95 32.17
CA HIS A 280 -15.04 -1.09 33.12
C HIS A 280 -13.80 -1.55 32.40
N ASP A 281 -12.62 -1.27 32.98
CA ASP A 281 -11.37 -1.71 32.39
C ASP A 281 -11.21 -3.23 32.55
N LEU A 282 -10.74 -3.88 31.46
CA LEU A 282 -10.34 -5.29 31.45
C LEU A 282 -8.81 -5.35 31.52
N ALA A 283 -8.28 -6.37 32.20
CA ALA A 283 -6.85 -6.65 32.24
C ALA A 283 -6.55 -7.98 31.56
N LEU A 284 -5.62 -7.97 30.61
CA LEU A 284 -5.09 -9.16 29.94
C LEU A 284 -3.62 -9.32 30.31
N ASP A 285 -3.31 -10.35 31.11
CA ASP A 285 -1.95 -10.73 31.44
C ASP A 285 -1.43 -11.75 30.42
N MET A 286 -0.50 -11.34 29.59
CA MET A 286 0.21 -12.23 28.64
C MET A 286 1.45 -12.75 29.31
N HIS A 287 1.44 -14.01 29.75
CA HIS A 287 2.59 -14.72 30.30
C HIS A 287 3.23 -15.62 29.25
N TYR A 288 4.39 -15.23 28.74
CA TYR A 288 5.17 -16.01 27.78
C TYR A 288 6.07 -17.00 28.53
N THR A 289 5.65 -18.26 28.57
CA THR A 289 6.22 -19.32 29.44
C THR A 289 7.60 -19.77 29.04
N ASP A 290 7.95 -19.70 27.77
CA ASP A 290 9.25 -20.08 27.21
C ASP A 290 10.37 -19.05 27.48
N ILE A 291 10.00 -17.80 27.74
CA ILE A 291 10.93 -16.70 28.03
C ILE A 291 10.73 -16.08 29.41
N ASP A 292 9.78 -16.59 30.20
CA ASP A 292 9.43 -16.15 31.56
C ASP A 292 9.19 -14.63 31.66
N LYS A 293 8.30 -14.12 30.79
CA LYS A 293 7.91 -12.68 30.75
C LYS A 293 6.41 -12.52 30.83
N THR A 294 5.97 -11.57 31.62
CA THR A 294 4.56 -11.23 31.76
C THR A 294 4.34 -9.75 31.47
N TYR A 295 3.39 -9.46 30.59
CA TYR A 295 2.95 -8.10 30.27
C TYR A 295 1.46 -7.98 30.56
N ARG A 296 1.07 -6.93 31.28
CA ARG A 296 -0.33 -6.59 31.51
C ARG A 296 -0.80 -5.60 30.45
N VAL A 297 -1.81 -5.97 29.70
CA VAL A 297 -2.53 -5.09 28.78
C VAL A 297 -3.82 -4.68 29.45
N VAL A 298 -3.98 -3.39 29.73
CA VAL A 298 -5.23 -2.83 30.24
C VAL A 298 -6.04 -2.26 29.08
N LEU A 299 -7.30 -2.72 28.96
CA LEU A 299 -8.24 -2.39 27.91
C LEU A 299 -9.28 -1.43 28.48
N GLY A 300 -9.18 -0.14 28.18
CA GLY A 300 -10.01 0.90 28.76
C GLY A 300 -10.86 1.67 27.75
N ALA A 301 -11.67 2.59 28.23
CA ALA A 301 -12.55 3.42 27.41
C ALA A 301 -11.81 4.25 26.33
N ASN A 302 -10.56 4.62 26.59
CA ASN A 302 -9.76 5.46 25.71
C ASN A 302 -8.78 4.69 24.83
N GLY A 303 -8.75 3.35 24.91
CA GLY A 303 -7.82 2.47 24.20
C GLY A 303 -7.11 1.52 25.14
N SER A 304 -6.04 0.89 24.66
CA SER A 304 -5.21 -0.02 25.44
C SER A 304 -3.93 0.64 25.92
N ARG A 305 -3.37 0.12 27.02
CA ARG A 305 -2.05 0.48 27.54
C ARG A 305 -1.35 -0.74 28.12
N ILE A 306 -0.03 -0.73 28.15
CA ILE A 306 0.75 -1.79 28.79
C ILE A 306 1.28 -1.28 30.12
N GLU A 307 1.11 -2.08 31.16
CA GLU A 307 1.60 -1.87 32.50
C GLU A 307 2.50 -3.01 32.95
N GLU A 308 3.29 -2.82 34.01
CA GLU A 308 3.97 -3.93 34.65
C GLU A 308 2.95 -4.87 35.28
N ALA A 309 3.13 -6.17 35.02
CA ALA A 309 2.28 -7.15 35.67
C ALA A 309 2.60 -7.20 37.19
N PRO A 310 1.59 -7.40 38.06
CA PRO A 310 1.86 -7.52 39.50
C PRO A 310 2.78 -8.72 39.77
N ALA A 311 3.71 -8.54 40.70
CA ALA A 311 4.71 -9.54 41.05
C ALA A 311 4.11 -10.82 41.69
N GLU A 312 2.99 -10.72 42.39
CA GLU A 312 2.30 -11.85 43.03
C GLU A 312 0.79 -11.75 42.80
N GLY A 313 0.20 -12.83 42.29
CA GLY A 313 -1.24 -12.97 42.08
C GLY A 313 -1.80 -12.01 41.04
N PHE A 314 -2.78 -12.43 40.31
CA PHE A 314 -3.56 -11.52 39.47
C PHE A 314 -4.90 -11.21 40.14
N ALA A 315 -5.41 -10.00 39.96
CA ALA A 315 -6.74 -9.65 40.38
C ALA A 315 -7.73 -10.54 39.63
N THR A 316 -8.68 -11.14 40.35
CA THR A 316 -9.61 -12.13 39.77
C THR A 316 -10.74 -11.47 39.00
N ASP A 317 -11.15 -10.27 39.39
CA ASP A 317 -12.25 -9.58 38.74
C ASP A 317 -11.74 -8.87 37.45
N TYR A 318 -12.38 -9.18 36.34
CA TYR A 318 -12.06 -8.60 35.02
C TYR A 318 -10.60 -8.79 34.55
N THR A 319 -9.91 -9.80 35.07
CA THR A 319 -8.54 -10.13 34.68
C THR A 319 -8.49 -11.51 34.06
N THR A 320 -8.00 -11.56 32.82
CA THR A 320 -7.72 -12.78 32.07
C THR A 320 -6.21 -12.95 31.97
N ARG A 321 -5.68 -14.14 32.32
CA ARG A 321 -4.28 -14.49 32.14
C ARG A 321 -4.16 -15.58 31.09
N ILE A 322 -3.31 -15.33 30.08
CA ILE A 322 -2.95 -16.31 29.06
C ILE A 322 -1.52 -16.76 29.32
N ASN A 323 -1.34 -18.06 29.64
CA ASN A 323 -0.02 -18.68 29.73
C ASN A 323 0.27 -19.43 28.43
N THR A 324 1.28 -18.99 27.68
CA THR A 324 1.59 -19.48 26.35
C THR A 324 3.08 -19.37 26.04
N PRO A 325 3.70 -20.32 25.31
CA PRO A 325 4.96 -20.02 24.66
C PRO A 325 4.82 -18.85 23.66
N PHE A 326 5.84 -18.00 23.58
CA PHE A 326 5.80 -16.83 22.73
C PHE A 326 5.61 -17.17 21.23
N ASP A 327 6.31 -18.20 20.76
CA ASP A 327 6.22 -18.68 19.38
C ASP A 327 4.84 -19.28 19.03
N VAL A 328 4.18 -19.91 19.99
CA VAL A 328 2.80 -20.42 19.82
C VAL A 328 1.84 -19.26 19.63
N TRP A 329 1.91 -18.23 20.48
CA TRP A 329 1.02 -17.09 20.37
C TRP A 329 1.25 -16.29 19.07
N GLN A 330 2.50 -16.15 18.64
CA GLN A 330 2.82 -15.58 17.33
C GLN A 330 2.23 -16.41 16.18
N SER A 331 2.21 -17.74 16.31
CA SER A 331 1.65 -18.63 15.28
C SER A 331 0.13 -18.53 15.20
N ILE A 332 -0.54 -18.32 16.34
CA ILE A 332 -1.99 -18.06 16.41
C ILE A 332 -2.30 -16.69 15.76
N ALA A 333 -1.59 -15.63 16.15
CA ALA A 333 -1.76 -14.30 15.60
C ALA A 333 -1.50 -14.25 14.08
N ALA A 334 -0.55 -15.02 13.59
CA ALA A 334 -0.26 -15.16 12.17
C ALA A 334 -1.25 -16.06 11.39
N GLY A 335 -2.28 -16.61 12.06
CA GLY A 335 -3.27 -17.52 11.46
C GLY A 335 -2.72 -18.88 11.02
N LYS A 336 -1.55 -19.28 11.51
CA LYS A 336 -0.95 -20.58 11.21
C LYS A 336 -1.62 -21.72 12.02
N ILE A 337 -2.10 -21.39 13.20
CA ILE A 337 -2.82 -22.27 14.11
C ILE A 337 -4.09 -21.50 14.53
N ARG A 338 -5.21 -22.18 14.57
CA ARG A 338 -6.45 -21.59 15.10
C ARG A 338 -6.38 -21.51 16.63
N GLY A 339 -6.86 -20.42 17.21
CA GLY A 339 -6.82 -20.21 18.66
C GLY A 339 -7.60 -21.27 19.45
N ASP A 340 -8.79 -21.65 18.96
CA ASP A 340 -9.62 -22.73 19.55
C ASP A 340 -8.93 -24.10 19.48
N GLU A 341 -8.29 -24.40 18.34
CA GLU A 341 -7.53 -25.64 18.16
C GLU A 341 -6.30 -25.69 19.09
N ALA A 342 -5.55 -24.59 19.19
CA ALA A 342 -4.40 -24.48 20.09
C ALA A 342 -4.79 -24.68 21.57
N LEU A 343 -5.96 -24.14 21.98
CA LEU A 343 -6.49 -24.32 23.33
C LEU A 343 -6.86 -25.80 23.57
N MET A 344 -7.55 -26.44 22.64
CA MET A 344 -7.91 -27.88 22.73
C MET A 344 -6.68 -28.79 22.78
N GLN A 345 -5.60 -28.40 22.11
CA GLN A 345 -4.32 -29.12 22.13
C GLN A 345 -3.44 -28.77 23.35
N HIS A 346 -3.94 -27.97 24.28
CA HIS A 346 -3.21 -27.50 25.46
C HIS A 346 -1.88 -26.77 25.14
N LEU A 347 -1.78 -26.13 23.98
CA LEU A 347 -0.61 -25.34 23.60
C LEU A 347 -0.54 -24.02 24.38
N TYR A 348 -1.65 -23.58 24.96
CA TYR A 348 -1.74 -22.48 25.92
C TYR A 348 -2.85 -22.74 26.92
N SER A 349 -2.86 -22.01 28.03
CA SER A 349 -3.93 -22.06 29.04
C SER A 349 -4.42 -20.66 29.39
N VAL A 350 -5.65 -20.60 29.91
CA VAL A 350 -6.30 -19.36 30.32
C VAL A 350 -6.70 -19.52 31.79
N GLU A 351 -6.44 -18.47 32.58
CA GLU A 351 -6.81 -18.36 34.00
C GLU A 351 -7.57 -17.06 34.26
N GLY A 352 -8.37 -17.03 35.31
CA GLY A 352 -9.12 -15.85 35.72
C GLY A 352 -10.45 -15.69 35.00
N ASP A 353 -10.77 -14.46 34.59
CA ASP A 353 -12.00 -14.15 33.88
C ASP A 353 -11.93 -14.64 32.43
N PHE A 354 -12.90 -15.48 32.05
CA PHE A 354 -12.95 -16.08 30.71
C PHE A 354 -13.73 -15.24 29.69
N ASP A 355 -14.41 -14.18 30.13
CA ASP A 355 -15.28 -13.36 29.26
C ASP A 355 -14.51 -12.73 28.09
N LEU A 356 -13.31 -12.22 28.36
CA LEU A 356 -12.45 -11.65 27.32
C LEU A 356 -12.13 -12.68 26.22
N MET A 357 -11.88 -13.95 26.58
CA MET A 357 -11.58 -15.00 25.59
C MET A 357 -12.80 -15.37 24.77
N MET A 358 -13.99 -15.39 25.38
CA MET A 358 -15.24 -15.72 24.68
C MET A 358 -15.63 -14.64 23.66
N HIS A 359 -15.23 -13.41 23.91
CA HIS A 359 -15.52 -12.24 23.07
C HIS A 359 -14.25 -11.66 22.40
N TRP A 360 -13.20 -12.50 22.23
CA TRP A 360 -11.91 -12.06 21.67
C TRP A 360 -12.06 -11.29 20.38
N ASP A 361 -12.87 -11.79 19.43
CA ASP A 361 -13.08 -11.15 18.14
C ASP A 361 -13.82 -9.82 18.22
N GLU A 362 -14.56 -9.55 19.30
CA GLU A 362 -15.19 -8.27 19.56
C GLU A 362 -14.16 -7.25 20.07
N TYR A 363 -13.25 -7.68 20.93
CA TYR A 363 -12.22 -6.82 21.52
C TYR A 363 -11.03 -6.58 20.59
N PHE A 364 -10.57 -7.59 19.84
CA PHE A 364 -9.35 -7.54 19.01
C PHE A 364 -9.58 -7.86 17.54
N GLY A 365 -10.77 -8.10 17.11
CA GLY A 365 -11.04 -8.54 15.74
C GLY A 365 -10.64 -7.52 14.68
N ALA A 366 -9.94 -7.95 13.66
CA ALA A 366 -9.68 -7.16 12.46
C ALA A 366 -10.93 -7.02 11.56
N ALA A 367 -12.04 -7.69 11.90
CA ALA A 367 -13.24 -7.75 11.09
C ALA A 367 -14.07 -6.47 11.22
N ASN A 368 -14.38 -5.88 10.06
CA ASN A 368 -15.47 -4.93 9.80
C ASN A 368 -15.62 -3.80 10.84
N ALA A 369 -14.63 -2.92 10.89
CA ALA A 369 -14.87 -1.60 11.44
C ALA A 369 -15.91 -0.93 10.52
N ASP A 370 -17.17 -0.93 10.96
CA ASP A 370 -18.14 0.08 10.55
C ASP A 370 -17.49 1.42 10.88
N MET A 371 -16.89 2.02 9.88
CA MET A 371 -16.33 3.36 9.96
C MET A 371 -17.53 4.28 10.08
N GLY A 372 -17.95 4.54 11.32
CA GLY A 372 -18.92 5.56 11.65
C GLY A 372 -18.57 6.85 10.93
N SER A 373 -19.55 7.36 10.24
CA SER A 373 -19.67 8.59 9.45
C SER A 373 -18.96 9.79 10.04
#